data_46f02ce82661ff8499cb5122fcfb6a4c
#
_entry.id   46f02ce82661ff8499cb5122fcfb6a4c
#
_cell.length_a   1.000
_cell.length_b   1.000
_cell.length_c   1.000
_cell.angle_alpha   90.00
_cell.angle_beta   90.00
_cell.angle_gamma   90.00
#
_symmetry.space_group_name_H-M   'P 1'
#
loop_
_entity.id
_entity.type
_entity.pdbx_description
1 polymer ?
#
loop_
_entity_poly.entity_id
_entity_poly.type
_entity_poly.pdbx_seq_one_letter_code
_entity_poly.pdbx_strand_id
1 'polypeptide(L)'
;MADDPERYSLAPERLQHIYESRIAPDLFRSAQPVERPTAVVLGGQPGAGKTPMQNLASRDFADKGGIVKIIGDDLRAHLPHYKALQRSDDKTAAFYTDRDSGRLVEKAIAEAAQRSINVLVEGTMRDPDVVQATLERFRRAGFQTDARALAVNPEMSALGILQRYAAQRESRGIGRMTTWEAHEHALKGMLRTLDRIQDQRLVDTLTIYRRGGEVIHRFDFAVPVKGDEPRARELVERERTRPFTPQEADYKRREIERLTPKLREYGIMPAPNVERDPGRPDPDRTGPSGSDRDADRDR
;
A
#
# COMPACT_ATOMS: atom_id res chain seq x y z
N MET A 1 -10.37 -18.24 21.50
CA MET A 1 -11.51 -17.50 20.94
C MET A 1 -11.01 -16.86 19.68
N ALA A 2 -11.67 -17.05 18.55
CA ALA A 2 -11.30 -16.33 17.32
C ALA A 2 -11.42 -14.83 17.61
N ASP A 3 -10.39 -14.07 17.24
CA ASP A 3 -10.40 -12.62 17.40
C ASP A 3 -11.49 -12.03 16.51
N ASP A 4 -12.52 -11.45 17.12
CA ASP A 4 -13.61 -10.78 16.41
C ASP A 4 -13.15 -9.39 15.95
N PRO A 5 -12.96 -9.15 14.65
CA PRO A 5 -12.51 -7.87 14.11
C PRO A 5 -13.55 -6.75 14.35
N GLU A 6 -14.80 -7.11 14.63
CA GLU A 6 -15.89 -6.15 14.84
C GLU A 6 -16.09 -5.75 16.30
N ARG A 7 -15.37 -6.38 17.23
CA ARG A 7 -15.50 -6.15 18.68
C ARG A 7 -15.50 -4.68 19.10
N TYR A 8 -14.82 -3.83 18.36
CA TYR A 8 -14.69 -2.39 18.65
C TYR A 8 -15.32 -1.52 17.56
N SER A 9 -16.12 -2.09 16.66
CA SER A 9 -16.80 -1.34 15.61
C SER A 9 -17.78 -0.33 16.20
N LEU A 10 -17.76 0.87 15.64
CA LEU A 10 -18.65 1.95 16.05
C LEU A 10 -19.98 1.89 15.31
N ALA A 11 -21.05 2.31 15.99
CA ALA A 11 -22.33 2.55 15.35
C ALA A 11 -22.19 3.62 14.24
N PRO A 12 -22.95 3.52 13.13
CA PRO A 12 -22.86 4.44 11.99
C PRO A 12 -22.97 5.91 12.37
N GLU A 13 -23.88 6.25 13.29
CA GLU A 13 -24.14 7.61 13.77
C GLU A 13 -22.93 8.18 14.53
N ARG A 14 -22.30 7.33 15.36
CA ARG A 14 -21.10 7.72 16.09
C ARG A 14 -19.93 7.99 15.16
N LEU A 15 -19.77 7.13 14.15
CA LEU A 15 -18.72 7.29 13.13
C LEU A 15 -18.96 8.55 12.28
N GLN A 16 -20.23 8.84 11.92
CA GLN A 16 -20.61 10.05 11.22
C GLN A 16 -20.27 11.30 12.03
N HIS A 17 -20.62 11.31 13.30
CA HIS A 17 -20.31 12.42 14.19
C HIS A 17 -18.79 12.67 14.30
N ILE A 18 -17.97 11.62 14.43
CA ILE A 18 -16.50 11.74 14.45
C ILE A 18 -16.00 12.33 13.13
N TYR A 19 -16.51 11.86 12.02
CA TYR A 19 -16.14 12.35 10.70
C TYR A 19 -16.44 13.85 10.55
N GLU A 20 -17.67 14.26 10.80
CA GLU A 20 -18.13 15.64 10.62
C GLU A 20 -17.47 16.61 11.60
N SER A 21 -17.31 16.21 12.87
CA SER A 21 -16.81 17.11 13.92
C SER A 21 -15.28 17.21 14.01
N ARG A 22 -14.55 16.19 13.55
CA ARG A 22 -13.10 16.11 13.78
C ARG A 22 -12.26 15.89 12.53
N ILE A 23 -12.79 15.20 11.53
CA ILE A 23 -12.02 14.80 10.35
C ILE A 23 -12.23 15.77 9.20
N ALA A 24 -13.46 15.93 8.75
CA ALA A 24 -13.77 16.73 7.57
C ALA A 24 -13.30 18.20 7.69
N PRO A 25 -13.47 18.90 8.84
CA PRO A 25 -13.00 20.28 8.98
C PRO A 25 -11.48 20.42 8.83
N ASP A 26 -10.70 19.45 9.30
CA ASP A 26 -9.24 19.48 9.19
C ASP A 26 -8.76 18.99 7.84
N LEU A 27 -9.34 17.90 7.34
CA LEU A 27 -8.96 17.27 6.08
C LEU A 27 -9.15 18.21 4.88
N PHE A 28 -10.24 18.96 4.88
CA PHE A 28 -10.63 19.84 3.76
C PHE A 28 -10.36 21.32 4.02
N ARG A 29 -9.65 21.68 5.09
CA ARG A 29 -9.42 23.09 5.50
C ARG A 29 -8.84 23.97 4.40
N SER A 30 -7.88 23.45 3.65
CA SER A 30 -7.17 24.16 2.57
C SER A 30 -7.57 23.69 1.18
N ALA A 31 -8.64 22.89 1.06
CA ALA A 31 -9.10 22.38 -0.22
C ALA A 31 -9.68 23.51 -1.09
N GLN A 32 -9.25 23.55 -2.35
CA GLN A 32 -9.75 24.51 -3.34
C GLN A 32 -10.43 23.74 -4.46
N PRO A 33 -11.70 24.06 -4.78
CA PRO A 33 -12.36 23.50 -5.95
C PRO A 33 -11.61 23.85 -7.24
N VAL A 34 -11.56 22.91 -8.17
CA VAL A 34 -10.93 23.10 -9.48
C VAL A 34 -11.86 22.61 -10.59
N GLU A 35 -11.75 23.21 -11.77
CA GLU A 35 -12.64 22.90 -12.91
C GLU A 35 -12.50 21.44 -13.38
N ARG A 36 -11.27 20.92 -13.37
CA ARG A 36 -10.96 19.54 -13.78
C ARG A 36 -10.20 18.82 -12.65
N PRO A 37 -10.93 18.33 -11.64
CA PRO A 37 -10.30 17.69 -10.51
C PRO A 37 -9.67 16.35 -10.91
N THR A 38 -8.58 16.00 -10.24
CA THR A 38 -7.89 14.73 -10.42
C THR A 38 -7.95 13.90 -9.15
N ALA A 39 -8.32 12.63 -9.28
CA ALA A 39 -8.21 11.64 -8.23
C ALA A 39 -6.99 10.75 -8.46
N VAL A 40 -6.01 10.86 -7.58
CA VAL A 40 -4.83 10.00 -7.56
C VAL A 40 -5.10 8.84 -6.60
N VAL A 41 -5.07 7.60 -7.10
CA VAL A 41 -5.12 6.40 -6.25
C VAL A 41 -3.70 5.83 -6.14
N LEU A 42 -3.12 5.95 -4.93
CA LEU A 42 -1.75 5.51 -4.66
C LEU A 42 -1.75 4.13 -4.00
N GLY A 43 -1.19 3.15 -4.67
CA GLY A 43 -1.08 1.76 -4.24
C GLY A 43 0.33 1.31 -3.91
N GLY A 44 0.42 0.42 -2.93
CA GLY A 44 1.67 -0.24 -2.54
C GLY A 44 1.49 -1.01 -1.25
N GLN A 45 2.12 -2.17 -1.15
CA GLN A 45 2.04 -2.98 0.06
C GLN A 45 2.54 -2.22 1.30
N PRO A 46 2.16 -2.63 2.53
CA PRO A 46 2.72 -2.07 3.75
C PRO A 46 4.26 -2.08 3.71
N GLY A 47 4.89 -0.99 4.15
CA GLY A 47 6.36 -0.85 4.12
C GLY A 47 6.98 -0.50 2.76
N ALA A 48 6.20 -0.38 1.69
CA ALA A 48 6.69 -0.06 0.35
C ALA A 48 7.33 1.34 0.23
N GLY A 49 7.08 2.26 1.17
CA GLY A 49 7.60 3.63 1.11
C GLY A 49 6.71 4.57 0.28
N LYS A 50 5.40 4.61 0.58
CA LYS A 50 4.44 5.48 -0.12
C LYS A 50 4.61 6.97 0.16
N THR A 51 5.20 7.36 1.30
CA THR A 51 5.35 8.78 1.69
C THR A 51 6.09 9.66 0.66
N PRO A 52 7.21 9.24 0.04
CA PRO A 52 7.81 9.99 -1.06
C PRO A 52 6.85 10.24 -2.23
N MET A 53 5.96 9.29 -2.53
CA MET A 53 4.97 9.43 -3.61
C MET A 53 3.84 10.40 -3.24
N GLN A 54 3.45 10.46 -1.97
CA GLN A 54 2.52 11.49 -1.47
C GLN A 54 3.13 12.89 -1.61
N ASN A 55 4.44 13.04 -1.34
CA ASN A 55 5.15 14.31 -1.49
C ASN A 55 5.32 14.68 -2.97
N LEU A 56 5.55 13.70 -3.84
CA LEU A 56 5.55 13.91 -5.29
C LEU A 56 4.20 14.43 -5.76
N ALA A 57 3.10 13.78 -5.37
CA ALA A 57 1.76 14.25 -5.69
C ALA A 57 1.49 15.68 -5.17
N SER A 58 1.94 16.02 -3.95
CA SER A 58 1.81 17.40 -3.46
C SER A 58 2.53 18.42 -4.33
N ARG A 59 3.69 18.07 -4.89
CA ARG A 59 4.42 18.94 -5.83
C ARG A 59 3.73 19.03 -7.19
N ASP A 60 3.25 17.89 -7.72
CA ASP A 60 2.57 17.83 -9.04
C ASP A 60 1.31 18.69 -9.09
N PHE A 61 0.68 18.91 -7.92
CA PHE A 61 -0.57 19.64 -7.79
C PHE A 61 -0.45 21.01 -7.10
N ALA A 62 0.77 21.45 -6.73
CA ALA A 62 0.97 22.71 -6.01
C ALA A 62 0.34 23.91 -6.75
N ASP A 63 0.54 24.01 -8.07
CA ASP A 63 0.04 25.09 -8.91
C ASP A 63 -1.34 24.78 -9.55
N LYS A 64 -1.98 23.66 -9.11
CA LYS A 64 -3.26 23.19 -9.64
C LYS A 64 -4.37 23.15 -8.57
N GLY A 65 -4.30 24.04 -7.59
CA GLY A 65 -5.24 24.07 -6.47
C GLY A 65 -4.89 23.15 -5.30
N GLY A 66 -3.69 22.58 -5.28
CA GLY A 66 -3.25 21.66 -4.25
C GLY A 66 -3.86 20.26 -4.37
N ILE A 67 -3.62 19.40 -3.40
CA ILE A 67 -4.17 18.03 -3.34
C ILE A 67 -4.47 17.64 -1.90
N VAL A 68 -5.68 17.18 -1.63
CA VAL A 68 -6.09 16.62 -0.32
C VAL A 68 -5.65 15.16 -0.25
N LYS A 69 -5.04 14.76 0.87
CA LYS A 69 -4.56 13.39 1.08
C LYS A 69 -5.49 12.62 2.00
N ILE A 70 -6.17 11.62 1.48
CA ILE A 70 -7.00 10.68 2.25
C ILE A 70 -6.13 9.46 2.57
N ILE A 71 -5.64 9.41 3.82
CA ILE A 71 -4.75 8.36 4.31
C ILE A 71 -5.45 7.64 5.47
N GLY A 72 -5.80 6.37 5.27
CA GLY A 72 -6.57 5.61 6.24
C GLY A 72 -5.95 5.56 7.63
N ASP A 73 -4.63 5.54 7.72
CA ASP A 73 -3.90 5.55 9.00
C ASP A 73 -4.07 6.87 9.78
N ASP A 74 -4.12 7.99 9.08
CA ASP A 74 -4.32 9.31 9.70
C ASP A 74 -5.76 9.42 10.22
N LEU A 75 -6.73 8.94 9.43
CA LEU A 75 -8.14 8.93 9.83
C LEU A 75 -8.39 7.98 11.01
N ARG A 76 -7.69 6.85 11.07
CA ARG A 76 -7.74 5.87 12.17
C ARG A 76 -7.41 6.50 13.53
N ALA A 77 -6.51 7.48 13.56
CA ALA A 77 -6.11 8.17 14.78
C ALA A 77 -7.27 8.89 15.50
N HIS A 78 -8.36 9.19 14.80
CA HIS A 78 -9.56 9.82 15.35
C HIS A 78 -10.55 8.82 16.02
N LEU A 79 -10.34 7.51 15.81
CA LEU A 79 -11.17 6.48 16.45
C LEU A 79 -10.91 6.44 17.96
N PRO A 80 -11.96 6.50 18.82
CA PRO A 80 -11.80 6.68 20.27
C PRO A 80 -11.04 5.53 20.93
N HIS A 81 -11.18 4.30 20.42
CA HIS A 81 -10.53 3.13 21.00
C HIS A 81 -9.09 2.93 20.52
N TYR A 82 -8.69 3.57 19.43
CA TYR A 82 -7.41 3.27 18.77
C TYR A 82 -6.20 3.48 19.69
N LYS A 83 -6.14 4.62 20.41
CA LYS A 83 -5.03 4.90 21.34
C LYS A 83 -4.99 3.92 22.52
N ALA A 84 -6.15 3.52 23.04
CA ALA A 84 -6.22 2.55 24.13
C ALA A 84 -5.78 1.15 23.64
N LEU A 85 -6.25 0.73 22.47
CA LEU A 85 -5.83 -0.52 21.84
C LEU A 85 -4.32 -0.55 21.56
N GLN A 86 -3.75 0.54 21.04
CA GLN A 86 -2.30 0.64 20.84
C GLN A 86 -1.49 0.52 22.14
N ARG A 87 -2.00 1.03 23.26
CA ARG A 87 -1.30 0.91 24.55
C ARG A 87 -1.40 -0.50 25.13
N SER A 88 -2.50 -1.21 24.89
CA SER A 88 -2.67 -2.58 25.36
C SER A 88 -1.91 -3.58 24.46
N ASP A 89 -2.02 -3.44 23.15
CA ASP A 89 -1.29 -4.23 22.17
C ASP A 89 -1.18 -3.48 20.83
N ASP A 90 -0.03 -2.90 20.56
CA ASP A 90 0.25 -2.14 19.34
C ASP A 90 0.41 -3.01 18.08
N LYS A 91 0.42 -4.34 18.24
CA LYS A 91 0.52 -5.30 17.14
C LYS A 91 -0.85 -5.58 16.52
N THR A 92 -1.92 -5.58 17.33
CA THR A 92 -3.28 -5.93 16.90
C THR A 92 -4.22 -4.72 16.78
N ALA A 93 -3.87 -3.56 17.32
CA ALA A 93 -4.71 -2.37 17.31
C ALA A 93 -5.20 -1.97 15.90
N ALA A 94 -4.38 -2.16 14.88
CA ALA A 94 -4.76 -1.88 13.50
C ALA A 94 -5.82 -2.85 12.97
N PHE A 95 -5.77 -4.12 13.36
CA PHE A 95 -6.75 -5.14 12.98
C PHE A 95 -8.17 -4.79 13.46
N TYR A 96 -8.31 -4.47 14.75
CA TYR A 96 -9.61 -4.12 15.34
C TYR A 96 -10.22 -2.79 14.87
N THR A 97 -9.45 -1.96 14.20
CA THR A 97 -9.89 -0.64 13.72
C THR A 97 -9.90 -0.51 12.19
N ASP A 98 -9.58 -1.57 11.47
CA ASP A 98 -9.46 -1.54 9.99
C ASP A 98 -10.79 -1.23 9.31
N ARG A 99 -11.88 -1.85 9.77
CA ARG A 99 -13.23 -1.64 9.25
C ARG A 99 -13.67 -0.18 9.37
N ASP A 100 -13.59 0.40 10.57
CA ASP A 100 -14.03 1.77 10.80
C ASP A 100 -13.11 2.79 10.13
N SER A 101 -11.80 2.52 10.06
CA SER A 101 -10.87 3.31 9.26
C SER A 101 -11.27 3.32 7.77
N GLY A 102 -11.63 2.15 7.21
CA GLY A 102 -12.15 2.04 5.85
C GLY A 102 -13.42 2.87 5.62
N ARG A 103 -14.39 2.78 6.56
CA ARG A 103 -15.64 3.58 6.49
C ARG A 103 -15.38 5.09 6.55
N LEU A 104 -14.37 5.54 7.31
CA LEU A 104 -13.96 6.95 7.33
C LEU A 104 -13.32 7.36 5.99
N VAL A 105 -12.51 6.50 5.38
CA VAL A 105 -11.95 6.74 4.05
C VAL A 105 -13.05 6.87 3.00
N GLU A 106 -14.07 5.99 3.02
CA GLU A 106 -15.21 6.06 2.10
C GLU A 106 -15.99 7.37 2.23
N LYS A 107 -16.20 7.85 3.48
CA LYS A 107 -16.82 9.16 3.72
C LYS A 107 -15.99 10.31 3.15
N ALA A 108 -14.69 10.28 3.37
CA ALA A 108 -13.77 11.30 2.84
C ALA A 108 -13.73 11.30 1.29
N ILE A 109 -13.76 10.11 0.66
CA ILE A 109 -13.86 9.96 -0.80
C ILE A 109 -15.19 10.54 -1.32
N ALA A 110 -16.31 10.25 -0.64
CA ALA A 110 -17.60 10.75 -1.03
C ALA A 110 -17.67 12.28 -0.98
N GLU A 111 -17.14 12.89 0.08
CA GLU A 111 -17.10 14.34 0.23
C GLU A 111 -16.14 15.01 -0.76
N ALA A 112 -14.94 14.42 -0.97
CA ALA A 112 -13.99 14.93 -1.96
C ALA A 112 -14.59 14.97 -3.37
N ALA A 113 -15.34 13.94 -3.75
CA ALA A 113 -16.03 13.89 -5.04
C ALA A 113 -17.08 14.99 -5.20
N GLN A 114 -17.78 15.37 -4.11
CA GLN A 114 -18.77 16.45 -4.12
C GLN A 114 -18.13 17.86 -4.20
N ARG A 115 -16.92 18.00 -3.65
CA ARG A 115 -16.22 19.29 -3.56
C ARG A 115 -15.44 19.66 -4.82
N SER A 116 -15.32 18.75 -5.81
CA SER A 116 -14.53 18.95 -7.04
C SER A 116 -13.10 19.42 -6.77
N ILE A 117 -12.39 18.74 -5.86
CA ILE A 117 -11.02 19.03 -5.43
C ILE A 117 -10.05 17.94 -5.85
N ASN A 118 -8.79 18.29 -6.11
CA ASN A 118 -7.79 17.24 -6.32
C ASN A 118 -7.60 16.42 -5.06
N VAL A 119 -7.54 15.10 -5.19
CA VAL A 119 -7.47 14.18 -4.08
C VAL A 119 -6.47 13.05 -4.34
N LEU A 120 -5.71 12.68 -3.30
CA LEU A 120 -4.93 11.46 -3.28
C LEU A 120 -5.53 10.51 -2.24
N VAL A 121 -5.92 9.33 -2.71
CA VAL A 121 -6.37 8.23 -1.83
C VAL A 121 -5.23 7.22 -1.71
N GLU A 122 -4.67 7.08 -0.50
CA GLU A 122 -3.63 6.11 -0.24
C GLU A 122 -4.22 4.78 0.23
N GLY A 123 -3.77 3.70 -0.39
CA GLY A 123 -4.14 2.35 0.00
C GLY A 123 -3.08 1.31 -0.34
N THR A 124 -3.47 0.05 -0.25
CA THR A 124 -2.63 -1.07 -0.66
C THR A 124 -2.98 -1.60 -2.06
N MET A 125 -4.09 -1.15 -2.62
CA MET A 125 -4.71 -1.74 -3.82
C MET A 125 -4.93 -3.26 -3.71
N ARG A 126 -5.16 -3.76 -2.48
CA ARG A 126 -5.29 -5.21 -2.24
C ARG A 126 -6.62 -5.81 -2.73
N ASP A 127 -7.63 -4.97 -2.84
CA ASP A 127 -8.99 -5.36 -3.22
C ASP A 127 -9.40 -4.65 -4.52
N PRO A 128 -9.52 -5.39 -5.64
CA PRO A 128 -9.91 -4.84 -6.93
C PRO A 128 -11.29 -4.18 -6.93
N ASP A 129 -12.25 -4.71 -6.15
CA ASP A 129 -13.63 -4.20 -6.12
C ASP A 129 -13.69 -2.84 -5.43
N VAL A 130 -12.96 -2.68 -4.32
CA VAL A 130 -12.83 -1.41 -3.61
C VAL A 130 -12.17 -0.33 -4.47
N VAL A 131 -11.09 -0.70 -5.18
CA VAL A 131 -10.38 0.24 -6.06
C VAL A 131 -11.26 0.64 -7.23
N GLN A 132 -11.94 -0.32 -7.87
CA GLN A 132 -12.87 -0.05 -8.96
C GLN A 132 -14.00 0.88 -8.52
N ALA A 133 -14.66 0.58 -7.41
CA ALA A 133 -15.75 1.41 -6.87
C ALA A 133 -15.29 2.85 -6.57
N THR A 134 -14.08 3.01 -6.03
CA THR A 134 -13.47 4.31 -5.77
C THR A 134 -13.24 5.10 -7.07
N LEU A 135 -12.62 4.46 -8.08
CA LEU A 135 -12.33 5.08 -9.37
C LEU A 135 -13.62 5.44 -10.12
N GLU A 136 -14.60 4.55 -10.15
CA GLU A 136 -15.90 4.80 -10.79
C GLU A 136 -16.66 5.94 -10.12
N ARG A 137 -16.58 6.08 -8.79
CA ARG A 137 -17.19 7.22 -8.08
C ARG A 137 -16.59 8.53 -8.56
N PHE A 138 -15.26 8.64 -8.62
CA PHE A 138 -14.58 9.84 -9.09
C PHE A 138 -14.87 10.13 -10.56
N ARG A 139 -14.85 9.12 -11.42
CA ARG A 139 -15.19 9.30 -12.86
C ARG A 139 -16.61 9.79 -13.06
N ARG A 140 -17.60 9.24 -12.30
CA ARG A 140 -18.99 9.73 -12.35
C ARG A 140 -19.12 11.18 -11.86
N ALA A 141 -18.23 11.64 -10.98
CA ALA A 141 -18.15 13.03 -10.52
C ALA A 141 -17.32 13.93 -11.46
N GLY A 142 -16.87 13.45 -12.62
CA GLY A 142 -16.15 14.25 -13.62
C GLY A 142 -14.65 14.40 -13.37
N PHE A 143 -14.06 13.59 -12.49
CA PHE A 143 -12.62 13.62 -12.21
C PHE A 143 -11.81 12.94 -13.31
N GLN A 144 -10.62 13.47 -13.57
CA GLN A 144 -9.53 12.70 -14.15
C GLN A 144 -9.01 11.70 -13.11
N THR A 145 -8.60 10.51 -13.57
CA THR A 145 -8.16 9.43 -12.68
C THR A 145 -6.73 9.00 -12.99
N ASP A 146 -5.87 9.01 -11.96
CA ASP A 146 -4.46 8.64 -12.03
C ASP A 146 -4.16 7.54 -10.99
N ALA A 147 -3.79 6.36 -11.45
CA ALA A 147 -3.33 5.30 -10.57
C ALA A 147 -1.79 5.29 -10.49
N ARG A 148 -1.26 5.25 -9.28
CA ARG A 148 0.18 5.18 -9.01
C ARG A 148 0.48 3.94 -8.18
N ALA A 149 1.24 3.00 -8.71
CA ALA A 149 1.56 1.75 -8.04
C ALA A 149 3.06 1.61 -7.77
N LEU A 150 3.41 1.22 -6.55
CA LEU A 150 4.79 0.96 -6.14
C LEU A 150 5.15 -0.51 -6.34
N ALA A 151 6.10 -0.76 -7.22
CA ALA A 151 6.74 -2.06 -7.39
C ALA A 151 7.94 -2.15 -6.43
N VAL A 152 7.81 -2.90 -5.36
CA VAL A 152 8.85 -3.01 -4.32
C VAL A 152 9.06 -4.49 -3.97
N ASN A 153 10.33 -4.91 -3.91
CA ASN A 153 10.69 -6.25 -3.46
C ASN A 153 10.04 -6.55 -2.09
N PRO A 154 9.41 -7.73 -1.90
CA PRO A 154 8.73 -8.11 -0.65
C PRO A 154 9.59 -8.02 0.59
N GLU A 155 10.87 -8.41 0.52
CA GLU A 155 11.81 -8.33 1.65
C GLU A 155 12.11 -6.88 2.05
N MET A 156 12.27 -5.98 1.04
CA MET A 156 12.49 -4.56 1.29
C MET A 156 11.27 -3.88 1.89
N SER A 157 10.05 -4.29 1.53
CA SER A 157 8.84 -3.75 2.15
C SER A 157 8.60 -4.34 3.54
N ALA A 158 8.93 -5.62 3.77
CA ALA A 158 8.94 -6.22 5.11
C ALA A 158 9.92 -5.49 6.04
N LEU A 159 11.14 -5.22 5.58
CA LEU A 159 12.10 -4.37 6.30
C LEU A 159 11.51 -2.99 6.61
N GLY A 160 10.82 -2.37 5.66
CA GLY A 160 10.15 -1.08 5.85
C GLY A 160 9.05 -1.10 6.93
N ILE A 161 8.35 -2.22 7.11
CA ILE A 161 7.40 -2.42 8.22
C ILE A 161 8.15 -2.39 9.55
N LEU A 162 9.25 -3.13 9.67
CA LEU A 162 10.06 -3.22 10.88
C LEU A 162 10.72 -1.90 11.24
N GLN A 163 11.27 -1.19 10.25
CA GLN A 163 11.84 0.16 10.42
C GLN A 163 10.82 1.14 10.99
N ARG A 164 9.62 1.18 10.40
CA ARG A 164 8.54 2.05 10.84
C ARG A 164 8.10 1.72 12.26
N TYR A 165 7.91 0.44 12.56
CA TYR A 165 7.51 -0.01 13.90
C TYR A 165 8.54 0.39 14.96
N ALA A 166 9.82 0.09 14.73
CA ALA A 166 10.90 0.44 15.66
C ALA A 166 11.00 1.95 15.88
N ALA A 167 10.96 2.76 14.81
CA ALA A 167 11.01 4.21 14.92
C ALA A 167 9.82 4.81 15.70
N GLN A 168 8.60 4.24 15.52
CA GLN A 168 7.43 4.65 16.28
C GLN A 168 7.54 4.28 17.75
N ARG A 169 8.02 3.07 18.07
CA ARG A 169 8.28 2.63 19.45
C ARG A 169 9.30 3.52 20.15
N GLU A 170 10.40 3.87 19.48
CA GLU A 170 11.42 4.76 20.02
C GLU A 170 10.89 6.17 20.29
N SER A 171 10.12 6.72 19.35
CA SER A 171 9.67 8.12 19.46
C SER A 171 8.43 8.33 20.33
N ARG A 172 7.56 7.30 20.45
CA ARG A 172 6.23 7.41 21.07
C ARG A 172 5.94 6.35 22.13
N GLY A 173 6.85 5.39 22.35
CA GLY A 173 6.64 4.24 23.23
C GLY A 173 5.68 3.18 22.68
N ILE A 174 4.98 3.47 21.59
CA ILE A 174 4.03 2.59 20.93
C ILE A 174 4.24 2.64 19.42
N GLY A 175 4.09 1.49 18.75
CA GLY A 175 4.20 1.37 17.31
C GLY A 175 2.90 1.01 16.62
N ARG A 176 2.99 0.70 15.34
CA ARG A 176 1.94 0.04 14.56
C ARG A 176 2.55 -1.07 13.73
N MET A 177 2.33 -2.28 14.17
CA MET A 177 2.75 -3.45 13.40
C MET A 177 1.74 -3.75 12.30
N THR A 178 2.24 -4.28 11.19
CA THR A 178 1.43 -4.90 10.14
C THR A 178 1.72 -6.38 10.17
N THR A 179 0.69 -7.23 10.20
CA THR A 179 0.88 -8.69 10.19
C THR A 179 1.44 -9.15 8.85
N TRP A 180 2.14 -10.28 8.86
CA TRP A 180 2.72 -10.84 7.64
C TRP A 180 1.63 -11.29 6.67
N GLU A 181 0.50 -11.79 7.17
CA GLU A 181 -0.67 -12.17 6.39
C GLU A 181 -1.25 -10.96 5.64
N ALA A 182 -1.37 -9.81 6.32
CA ALA A 182 -1.84 -8.57 5.69
C ALA A 182 -0.86 -8.05 4.64
N HIS A 183 0.44 -8.20 4.86
CA HIS A 183 1.48 -7.87 3.88
C HIS A 183 1.39 -8.76 2.64
N GLU A 184 1.31 -10.08 2.82
CA GLU A 184 1.16 -11.06 1.73
C GLU A 184 -0.15 -10.86 0.95
N HIS A 185 -1.25 -10.61 1.67
CA HIS A 185 -2.54 -10.31 1.04
C HIS A 185 -2.46 -9.06 0.15
N ALA A 186 -1.78 -8.01 0.61
CA ALA A 186 -1.57 -6.80 -0.17
C ALA A 186 -0.69 -7.03 -1.41
N LEU A 187 0.36 -7.86 -1.30
CA LEU A 187 1.22 -8.23 -2.42
C LEU A 187 0.44 -8.90 -3.56
N LYS A 188 -0.39 -9.90 -3.20
CA LYS A 188 -1.18 -10.68 -4.17
C LYS A 188 -2.37 -9.87 -4.70
N GLY A 189 -3.04 -9.14 -3.83
CA GLY A 189 -4.21 -8.35 -4.18
C GLY A 189 -3.90 -7.22 -5.15
N MET A 190 -2.79 -6.53 -4.97
CA MET A 190 -2.37 -5.45 -5.87
C MET A 190 -2.19 -5.92 -7.31
N LEU A 191 -1.65 -7.12 -7.53
CA LEU A 191 -1.49 -7.67 -8.89
C LEU A 191 -2.84 -7.87 -9.59
N ARG A 192 -3.83 -8.42 -8.87
CA ARG A 192 -5.20 -8.56 -9.42
C ARG A 192 -5.85 -7.21 -9.73
N THR A 193 -5.58 -6.21 -8.88
CA THR A 193 -6.08 -4.85 -9.10
C THR A 193 -5.45 -4.22 -10.35
N LEU A 194 -4.14 -4.40 -10.56
CA LEU A 194 -3.46 -3.90 -11.76
C LEU A 194 -3.97 -4.55 -13.03
N ASP A 195 -4.21 -5.88 -13.02
CA ASP A 195 -4.86 -6.57 -14.13
C ASP A 195 -6.21 -5.93 -14.45
N ARG A 196 -7.08 -5.76 -13.43
CA ARG A 196 -8.40 -5.15 -13.62
C ARG A 196 -8.33 -3.72 -14.14
N ILE A 197 -7.44 -2.89 -13.60
CA ILE A 197 -7.24 -1.50 -14.07
C ILE A 197 -6.88 -1.49 -15.55
N GLN A 198 -5.95 -2.33 -15.98
CA GLN A 198 -5.49 -2.39 -17.36
C GLN A 198 -6.53 -2.99 -18.32
N ASP A 199 -7.14 -4.11 -17.92
CA ASP A 199 -8.12 -4.82 -18.76
C ASP A 199 -9.40 -4.00 -19.01
N GLN A 200 -9.85 -3.27 -17.98
CA GLN A 200 -11.08 -2.47 -18.05
C GLN A 200 -10.83 -0.97 -18.27
N ARG A 201 -9.57 -0.56 -18.39
CA ARG A 201 -9.17 0.85 -18.53
C ARG A 201 -9.86 1.75 -17.49
N LEU A 202 -9.73 1.36 -16.22
CA LEU A 202 -10.44 2.03 -15.12
C LEU A 202 -9.90 3.42 -14.78
N VAL A 203 -8.76 3.82 -15.34
CA VAL A 203 -8.10 5.10 -15.11
C VAL A 203 -7.70 5.76 -16.43
N ASP A 204 -7.46 7.06 -16.41
CA ASP A 204 -6.89 7.76 -17.57
C ASP A 204 -5.39 7.48 -17.67
N THR A 205 -4.69 7.42 -16.53
CA THR A 205 -3.26 7.07 -16.47
C THR A 205 -2.96 6.08 -15.36
N LEU A 206 -1.99 5.17 -15.62
CA LEU A 206 -1.41 4.29 -14.60
C LEU A 206 0.12 4.41 -14.67
N THR A 207 0.76 4.72 -13.55
CA THR A 207 2.22 4.77 -13.49
C THR A 207 2.76 3.78 -12.46
N ILE A 208 3.72 2.97 -12.89
CA ILE A 208 4.44 2.03 -12.02
C ILE A 208 5.76 2.68 -11.61
N TYR A 209 6.01 2.72 -10.31
CA TYR A 209 7.21 3.32 -9.72
C TYR A 209 8.05 2.29 -8.97
N ARG A 210 9.36 2.47 -8.97
CA ARG A 210 10.25 1.85 -7.98
C ARG A 210 10.14 2.52 -6.63
N ARG A 211 10.65 1.85 -5.61
CA ARG A 211 10.91 2.48 -4.31
C ARG A 211 11.82 3.70 -4.50
N GLY A 212 11.39 4.87 -4.01
CA GLY A 212 12.12 6.13 -4.22
C GLY A 212 11.55 7.02 -5.31
N GLY A 213 10.64 6.53 -6.15
CA GLY A 213 9.88 7.35 -7.09
C GLY A 213 10.38 7.36 -8.53
N GLU A 214 11.35 6.51 -8.88
CA GLU A 214 11.75 6.30 -10.28
C GLU A 214 10.60 5.62 -11.04
N VAL A 215 10.28 6.15 -12.23
CA VAL A 215 9.23 5.60 -13.10
C VAL A 215 9.78 4.37 -13.83
N ILE A 216 9.08 3.24 -13.69
CA ILE A 216 9.31 2.03 -14.48
C ILE A 216 8.58 2.14 -15.80
N HIS A 217 7.28 2.49 -15.74
CA HIS A 217 6.45 2.64 -16.94
C HIS A 217 5.22 3.51 -16.63
N ARG A 218 4.74 4.23 -17.67
CA ARG A 218 3.49 4.99 -17.61
C ARG A 218 2.59 4.55 -18.75
N PHE A 219 1.39 4.13 -18.39
CA PHE A 219 0.29 3.84 -19.31
C PHE A 219 -0.60 5.07 -19.43
N ASP A 220 -0.99 5.40 -20.66
CA ASP A 220 -1.96 6.44 -20.96
C ASP A 220 -3.13 5.79 -21.71
N PHE A 221 -4.23 5.59 -20.98
CA PHE A 221 -5.41 4.92 -21.53
C PHE A 221 -6.34 5.87 -22.30
N ALA A 222 -6.07 7.16 -22.28
CA ALA A 222 -6.77 8.13 -23.13
C ALA A 222 -6.31 8.08 -24.59
N VAL A 223 -5.12 7.51 -24.84
CA VAL A 223 -4.55 7.39 -26.18
C VAL A 223 -4.65 5.94 -26.65
N PRO A 224 -5.02 5.68 -27.94
CA PRO A 224 -4.95 4.33 -28.49
C PRO A 224 -3.55 3.76 -28.45
N VAL A 225 -3.40 2.56 -27.92
CA VAL A 225 -2.11 1.86 -27.84
C VAL A 225 -1.60 1.53 -29.24
N LYS A 226 -0.35 1.90 -29.54
CA LYS A 226 0.34 1.49 -30.77
C LYS A 226 1.34 0.38 -30.42
N GLY A 227 1.04 -0.84 -30.82
CA GLY A 227 1.89 -2.01 -30.58
C GLY A 227 1.57 -2.78 -29.30
N ASP A 228 2.46 -3.70 -28.90
CA ASP A 228 2.33 -4.53 -27.70
C ASP A 228 2.67 -3.72 -26.46
N GLU A 229 1.66 -3.36 -25.67
CA GLU A 229 1.85 -2.70 -24.39
C GLU A 229 2.16 -3.76 -23.31
N PRO A 230 3.17 -3.55 -22.44
CA PRO A 230 3.48 -4.51 -21.40
C PRO A 230 2.33 -4.65 -20.40
N ARG A 231 2.26 -5.78 -19.70
CA ARG A 231 1.32 -5.94 -18.61
C ARG A 231 1.86 -5.25 -17.35
N ALA A 232 1.04 -4.40 -16.74
CA ALA A 232 1.39 -3.70 -15.50
C ALA A 232 1.80 -4.68 -14.39
N ARG A 233 1.07 -5.80 -14.29
CA ARG A 233 1.40 -6.92 -13.40
C ARG A 233 2.81 -7.44 -13.61
N GLU A 234 3.18 -7.74 -14.86
CA GLU A 234 4.50 -8.31 -15.19
C GLU A 234 5.64 -7.34 -14.86
N LEU A 235 5.43 -6.03 -15.08
CA LEU A 235 6.40 -5.01 -14.68
C LEU A 235 6.62 -5.00 -13.17
N VAL A 236 5.55 -5.11 -12.39
CA VAL A 236 5.62 -5.17 -10.93
C VAL A 236 6.27 -6.47 -10.46
N GLU A 237 5.89 -7.61 -11.01
CA GLU A 237 6.47 -8.92 -10.65
C GLU A 237 7.97 -8.96 -10.98
N ARG A 238 8.38 -8.49 -12.15
CA ARG A 238 9.78 -8.39 -12.55
C ARG A 238 10.59 -7.54 -11.59
N GLU A 239 10.09 -6.36 -11.18
CA GLU A 239 10.78 -5.51 -10.22
C GLU A 239 10.84 -6.14 -8.82
N ARG A 240 9.78 -6.84 -8.39
CA ARG A 240 9.72 -7.54 -7.10
C ARG A 240 10.69 -8.71 -7.00
N THR A 241 10.97 -9.36 -8.11
CA THR A 241 11.77 -10.60 -8.16
C THR A 241 13.19 -10.41 -8.69
N ARG A 242 13.54 -9.21 -9.17
CA ARG A 242 14.90 -8.95 -9.60
C ARG A 242 15.87 -9.13 -8.45
N PRO A 243 17.11 -9.56 -8.72
CA PRO A 243 18.17 -9.58 -7.72
C PRO A 243 18.39 -8.18 -7.12
N PHE A 244 18.77 -8.15 -5.85
CA PHE A 244 19.22 -6.93 -5.22
C PHE A 244 20.50 -6.41 -5.87
N THR A 245 20.61 -5.10 -6.04
CA THR A 245 21.90 -4.49 -6.29
C THR A 245 22.82 -4.66 -5.08
N PRO A 246 24.15 -4.57 -5.24
CA PRO A 246 25.08 -4.63 -4.10
C PRO A 246 24.74 -3.60 -3.00
N GLN A 247 24.29 -2.41 -3.40
CA GLN A 247 23.90 -1.33 -2.48
C GLN A 247 22.62 -1.68 -1.71
N GLU A 248 21.60 -2.25 -2.38
CA GLU A 248 20.38 -2.71 -1.73
C GLU A 248 20.63 -3.85 -0.76
N ALA A 249 21.46 -4.83 -1.15
CA ALA A 249 21.84 -5.95 -0.29
C ALA A 249 22.60 -5.47 0.97
N ASP A 250 23.55 -4.56 0.79
CA ASP A 250 24.31 -3.98 1.90
C ASP A 250 23.42 -3.12 2.82
N TYR A 251 22.53 -2.32 2.26
CA TYR A 251 21.54 -1.55 3.02
C TYR A 251 20.64 -2.49 3.85
N LYS A 252 20.09 -3.54 3.23
CA LYS A 252 19.24 -4.53 3.91
C LYS A 252 19.99 -5.16 5.09
N ARG A 253 21.22 -5.64 4.88
CA ARG A 253 22.05 -6.27 5.92
C ARG A 253 22.26 -5.32 7.11
N ARG A 254 22.75 -4.10 6.87
CA ARG A 254 23.01 -3.10 7.92
C ARG A 254 21.74 -2.76 8.72
N GLU A 255 20.61 -2.59 8.03
CA GLU A 255 19.35 -2.27 8.71
C GLU A 255 18.83 -3.44 9.54
N ILE A 256 18.96 -4.68 9.09
CA ILE A 256 18.61 -5.85 9.88
C ILE A 256 19.48 -5.95 11.13
N GLU A 257 20.80 -5.82 10.99
CA GLU A 257 21.75 -5.83 12.11
C GLU A 257 21.40 -4.73 13.14
N ARG A 258 21.09 -3.52 12.69
CA ARG A 258 20.72 -2.40 13.53
C ARG A 258 19.39 -2.60 14.28
N LEU A 259 18.41 -3.21 13.60
CA LEU A 259 17.05 -3.36 14.14
C LEU A 259 16.90 -4.60 15.04
N THR A 260 17.63 -5.66 14.77
CA THR A 260 17.46 -6.96 15.45
C THR A 260 17.44 -6.87 16.98
N PRO A 261 18.38 -6.16 17.67
CA PRO A 261 18.35 -6.07 19.13
C PRO A 261 17.06 -5.44 19.65
N LYS A 262 16.61 -4.35 19.02
CA LYS A 262 15.39 -3.62 19.39
C LYS A 262 14.11 -4.43 19.13
N LEU A 263 14.06 -5.10 17.99
CA LEU A 263 12.92 -5.95 17.65
C LEU A 263 12.76 -7.11 18.64
N ARG A 264 13.87 -7.72 19.08
CA ARG A 264 13.85 -8.75 20.12
C ARG A 264 13.32 -8.20 21.45
N GLU A 265 13.75 -7.01 21.85
CA GLU A 265 13.25 -6.32 23.06
C GLU A 265 11.73 -6.10 22.95
N TYR A 266 11.22 -5.75 21.77
CA TYR A 266 9.79 -5.54 21.51
C TYR A 266 9.01 -6.84 21.29
N GLY A 267 9.66 -8.01 21.35
CA GLY A 267 9.04 -9.32 21.10
C GLY A 267 8.53 -9.46 19.65
N ILE A 268 9.24 -8.85 18.69
CA ILE A 268 8.97 -8.99 17.26
C ILE A 268 9.97 -9.95 16.65
N MET A 269 9.44 -10.97 15.97
CA MET A 269 10.24 -11.85 15.11
C MET A 269 10.23 -11.28 13.69
N PRO A 270 11.39 -11.07 13.07
CA PRO A 270 11.44 -10.74 11.64
C PRO A 270 10.74 -11.82 10.80
N ALA A 271 10.19 -11.40 9.65
CA ALA A 271 9.65 -12.38 8.71
C ALA A 271 10.76 -13.33 8.24
N PRO A 272 10.49 -14.63 8.06
CA PRO A 272 11.50 -15.63 7.70
C PRO A 272 12.34 -15.27 6.47
N ASN A 273 11.75 -14.56 5.51
CA ASN A 273 12.40 -14.10 4.29
C ASN A 273 13.26 -12.83 4.48
N VAL A 274 13.12 -12.09 5.58
CA VAL A 274 13.94 -10.90 5.86
C VAL A 274 15.31 -11.29 6.41
N GLU A 275 15.40 -12.39 7.14
CA GLU A 275 16.65 -12.92 7.71
C GLU A 275 17.51 -13.70 6.69
N ARG A 276 16.98 -14.03 5.51
CA ARG A 276 17.74 -14.76 4.48
C ARG A 276 18.92 -13.90 4.00
N ASP A 277 20.11 -14.48 4.07
CA ASP A 277 21.32 -13.91 3.47
C ASP A 277 21.18 -13.92 1.94
N PRO A 278 21.22 -12.77 1.27
CA PRO A 278 21.09 -12.68 -0.19
C PRO A 278 22.20 -13.39 -0.96
N GLY A 279 23.28 -13.81 -0.29
CA GLY A 279 24.37 -14.60 -0.88
C GLY A 279 24.24 -16.11 -0.70
N ARG A 280 23.25 -16.60 0.07
CA ARG A 280 23.09 -18.03 0.33
C ARG A 280 22.05 -18.61 -0.63
N PRO A 281 22.37 -19.70 -1.38
CA PRO A 281 21.41 -20.35 -2.26
C PRO A 281 20.18 -20.84 -1.47
N ASP A 282 19.00 -20.61 -2.01
CA ASP A 282 17.73 -21.01 -1.43
C ASP A 282 17.64 -22.54 -1.38
N PRO A 283 17.60 -23.19 -0.19
CA PRO A 283 17.50 -24.65 -0.09
C PRO A 283 16.19 -25.19 -0.68
N ASP A 284 15.13 -24.39 -0.82
CA ASP A 284 13.84 -24.78 -1.37
C ASP A 284 13.75 -24.59 -2.90
N ARG A 285 14.81 -24.09 -3.56
CA ARG A 285 14.88 -23.94 -5.02
C ARG A 285 15.40 -25.15 -5.77
N THR A 286 15.70 -26.25 -5.11
CA THR A 286 15.99 -27.52 -5.77
C THR A 286 14.68 -28.14 -6.25
N GLY A 287 14.19 -27.65 -7.39
CA GLY A 287 13.24 -28.39 -8.19
C GLY A 287 13.86 -29.74 -8.65
N PRO A 288 13.06 -30.75 -8.94
CA PRO A 288 13.55 -32.07 -9.30
C PRO A 288 14.46 -31.94 -10.53
N SER A 289 15.75 -32.29 -10.33
CA SER A 289 16.70 -32.49 -11.42
C SER A 289 16.18 -33.62 -12.30
N GLY A 290 15.72 -33.26 -13.49
CA GLY A 290 15.43 -34.24 -14.50
C GLY A 290 16.72 -34.92 -14.95
N SER A 291 16.93 -36.15 -14.49
CA SER A 291 17.83 -37.12 -15.10
C SER A 291 17.28 -38.49 -14.78
N ASP A 292 16.51 -39.05 -15.69
CA ASP A 292 16.49 -40.47 -16.02
C ASP A 292 15.65 -40.62 -17.32
N ARG A 293 16.37 -40.39 -18.42
CA ARG A 293 16.06 -41.03 -19.70
C ARG A 293 17.36 -41.66 -20.14
N ASP A 294 17.45 -42.95 -19.94
CA ASP A 294 18.06 -43.94 -20.86
C ASP A 294 18.23 -45.27 -20.10
N ALA A 295 17.52 -46.21 -20.53
CA ALA A 295 17.79 -47.65 -20.57
C ALA A 295 16.50 -48.45 -20.43
N ASP A 296 15.87 -48.77 -21.53
CA ASP A 296 15.69 -50.18 -21.86
C ASP A 296 15.19 -50.32 -23.33
N ARG A 297 16.12 -50.61 -24.20
CA ARG A 297 15.87 -51.35 -25.43
C ARG A 297 16.36 -52.77 -25.17
N ASP A 298 15.53 -53.74 -25.51
CA ASP A 298 15.73 -55.15 -25.69
C ASP A 298 14.97 -56.03 -24.67
N ARG A 299 13.75 -56.41 -25.07
CA ARG A 299 13.31 -57.81 -25.30
C ARG A 299 11.82 -57.85 -25.66
#